data_d81d41b2a8e2de484271c61944ef470d
#
_entry.id   d81d41b2a8e2de484271c61944ef470d
#
_cell.length_a   1.000
_cell.length_b   1.000
_cell.length_c   1.000
_cell.angle_alpha   90.00
_cell.angle_beta   90.00
_cell.angle_gamma   90.00
#
_symmetry.space_group_name_H-M   'P 1'
#
loop_
_entity.id
_entity.type
_entity.pdbx_description
1 polymer ?
#
loop_
_entity_poly.entity_id
_entity_poly.type
_entity_poly.pdbx_seq_one_letter_code
_entity_poly.pdbx_strand_id
1 'polypeptide(L)'
;MKMVFHSVLVAIGIAFLFGNFANAESGKPHRVVIQVDQNDADVMNLALNNARNLLDYYRDKHEDVDVEIVAYGPGLHMLRDDTSPVKDRIRELAAVSFPSKVVFSACNNTKQGMEKREGHPITIIPQATIVPAGVVRIMELEEQGYSYVKP
;
A
#
# COMPACT_ATOMS: atom_id res chain seq x y z
N MET A 1 -21.78 71.87 -45.51
CA MET A 1 -21.94 71.56 -44.07
C MET A 1 -21.73 70.05 -43.95
N LYS A 2 -20.50 69.62 -43.60
CA LYS A 2 -20.12 68.16 -43.49
C LYS A 2 -20.04 67.82 -42.03
N MET A 3 -20.98 66.95 -41.58
CA MET A 3 -20.95 66.37 -40.24
C MET A 3 -20.02 65.15 -40.21
N VAL A 4 -19.00 65.23 -39.35
CA VAL A 4 -18.06 64.14 -39.10
C VAL A 4 -18.54 63.40 -37.86
N PHE A 5 -18.95 62.14 -38.03
CA PHE A 5 -19.28 61.26 -36.96
C PHE A 5 -17.98 60.62 -36.41
N HIS A 6 -17.68 60.90 -35.15
CA HIS A 6 -16.59 60.22 -34.44
C HIS A 6 -17.17 58.95 -33.76
N SER A 7 -16.78 57.79 -34.27
CA SER A 7 -17.05 56.50 -33.62
C SER A 7 -16.05 56.26 -32.52
N VAL A 8 -16.53 56.25 -31.28
CA VAL A 8 -15.72 55.82 -30.10
C VAL A 8 -15.80 54.29 -29.99
N LEU A 9 -14.70 53.65 -30.25
CA LEU A 9 -14.52 52.19 -30.03
C LEU A 9 -14.17 51.97 -28.55
N VAL A 10 -15.11 51.44 -27.77
CA VAL A 10 -14.85 50.98 -26.41
C VAL A 10 -14.33 49.54 -26.50
N ALA A 11 -13.04 49.35 -26.27
CA ALA A 11 -12.41 48.07 -26.14
C ALA A 11 -12.65 47.52 -24.71
N ILE A 12 -13.57 46.55 -24.57
CA ILE A 12 -13.77 45.82 -23.30
C ILE A 12 -12.67 44.76 -23.21
N GLY A 13 -11.65 45.03 -22.39
CA GLY A 13 -10.62 44.05 -22.05
C GLY A 13 -11.16 43.01 -21.08
N ILE A 14 -11.46 41.84 -21.57
CA ILE A 14 -11.75 40.65 -20.71
C ILE A 14 -10.42 40.13 -20.18
N ALA A 15 -10.10 40.48 -18.94
CA ALA A 15 -9.00 39.85 -18.21
C ALA A 15 -9.38 38.40 -17.83
N PHE A 16 -8.87 37.45 -18.59
CA PHE A 16 -8.92 36.03 -18.19
C PHE A 16 -8.00 35.84 -16.97
N LEU A 17 -8.61 35.78 -15.80
CA LEU A 17 -7.96 35.25 -14.59
C LEU A 17 -7.73 33.75 -14.79
N PHE A 18 -6.59 33.38 -15.35
CA PHE A 18 -6.09 32.03 -15.26
C PHE A 18 -5.76 31.76 -13.79
N GLY A 19 -6.74 31.24 -13.06
CA GLY A 19 -6.47 30.65 -11.75
C GLY A 19 -5.43 29.54 -11.94
N ASN A 20 -4.21 29.76 -11.44
CA ASN A 20 -3.25 28.69 -11.25
C ASN A 20 -3.86 27.72 -10.25
N PHE A 21 -4.55 26.68 -10.74
CA PHE A 21 -4.74 25.49 -9.94
C PHE A 21 -3.34 24.91 -9.72
N ALA A 22 -2.74 25.24 -8.59
CA ALA A 22 -1.59 24.52 -8.10
C ALA A 22 -2.06 23.07 -7.96
N ASN A 23 -1.74 22.22 -8.95
CA ASN A 23 -1.75 20.79 -8.75
C ASN A 23 -0.81 20.56 -7.55
N ALA A 24 -1.37 20.27 -6.39
CA ALA A 24 -0.61 19.68 -5.32
C ALA A 24 -0.06 18.37 -5.94
N GLU A 25 1.21 18.40 -6.33
CA GLU A 25 1.94 17.21 -6.74
C GLU A 25 1.92 16.31 -5.53
N SER A 26 1.02 15.31 -5.54
CA SER A 26 1.03 14.29 -4.50
C SER A 26 2.41 13.65 -4.59
N GLY A 27 3.24 13.90 -3.60
CA GLY A 27 4.58 13.33 -3.52
C GLY A 27 4.48 11.83 -3.73
N LYS A 28 5.53 11.20 -4.28
CA LYS A 28 5.54 9.73 -4.42
C LYS A 28 5.25 9.12 -3.05
N PRO A 29 4.37 8.10 -2.98
CA PRO A 29 4.05 7.50 -1.69
C PRO A 29 5.30 6.94 -1.03
N HIS A 30 5.38 7.05 0.29
CA HIS A 30 6.35 6.30 1.07
C HIS A 30 6.09 4.81 0.89
N ARG A 31 7.15 3.99 0.87
CA ARG A 31 7.03 2.57 0.55
C ARG A 31 7.77 1.74 1.57
N VAL A 32 7.09 0.79 2.18
CA VAL A 32 7.66 -0.07 3.21
C VAL A 32 7.27 -1.51 2.96
N VAL A 33 8.25 -2.42 2.97
CA VAL A 33 8.03 -3.86 3.01
C VAL A 33 8.36 -4.39 4.41
N ILE A 34 7.41 -5.12 5.01
CA ILE A 34 7.56 -5.74 6.33
C ILE A 34 7.64 -7.25 6.15
N GLN A 35 8.73 -7.86 6.62
CA GLN A 35 8.92 -9.31 6.58
C GLN A 35 8.26 -9.98 7.79
N VAL A 36 7.58 -11.11 7.56
CA VAL A 36 7.16 -12.03 8.62
C VAL A 36 7.62 -13.44 8.29
N ASP A 37 8.58 -13.97 9.05
CA ASP A 37 9.21 -15.27 8.83
C ASP A 37 9.06 -16.25 10.02
N GLN A 38 8.36 -15.83 11.08
CA GLN A 38 8.17 -16.62 12.29
C GLN A 38 6.69 -16.96 12.53
N ASN A 39 6.43 -18.17 13.01
CA ASN A 39 5.10 -18.57 13.49
C ASN A 39 4.95 -18.14 14.96
N ASP A 40 4.89 -16.85 15.18
CA ASP A 40 4.79 -16.22 16.49
C ASP A 40 3.72 -15.12 16.44
N ALA A 41 2.71 -15.21 17.29
CA ALA A 41 1.60 -14.27 17.33
C ALA A 41 2.05 -12.86 17.72
N ASP A 42 3.05 -12.70 18.57
CA ASP A 42 3.57 -11.40 18.98
C ASP A 42 4.31 -10.71 17.83
N VAL A 43 5.12 -11.47 17.07
CA VAL A 43 5.78 -10.96 15.85
C VAL A 43 4.75 -10.57 14.79
N MET A 44 3.71 -11.39 14.57
CA MET A 44 2.62 -11.05 13.64
C MET A 44 1.87 -9.79 14.07
N ASN A 45 1.57 -9.67 15.36
CA ASN A 45 0.93 -8.50 15.92
C ASN A 45 1.83 -7.24 15.82
N LEU A 46 3.14 -7.39 16.03
CA LEU A 46 4.09 -6.28 15.88
C LEU A 46 4.16 -5.80 14.43
N ALA A 47 4.18 -6.71 13.46
CA ALA A 47 4.12 -6.36 12.03
C ALA A 47 2.87 -5.52 11.70
N LEU A 48 1.69 -5.95 12.20
CA LEU A 48 0.44 -5.22 12.00
C LEU A 48 0.41 -3.87 12.73
N ASN A 49 1.01 -3.78 13.94
CA ASN A 49 1.18 -2.51 14.64
C ASN A 49 2.07 -1.55 13.86
N ASN A 50 3.19 -2.04 13.31
CA ASN A 50 4.09 -1.22 12.50
C ASN A 50 3.39 -0.68 11.25
N ALA A 51 2.61 -1.52 10.55
CA ALA A 51 1.81 -1.08 9.41
C ALA A 51 0.79 0.00 9.81
N ARG A 52 0.07 -0.19 10.93
CA ARG A 52 -0.90 0.80 11.44
C ARG A 52 -0.20 2.12 11.80
N ASN A 53 0.91 2.07 12.50
CA ASN A 53 1.67 3.26 12.89
C ASN A 53 2.15 4.06 11.67
N LEU A 54 2.60 3.38 10.60
CA LEU A 54 2.98 4.02 9.34
C LEU A 54 1.79 4.74 8.70
N LEU A 55 0.64 4.06 8.59
CA LEU A 55 -0.58 4.64 8.03
C LEU A 55 -1.02 5.87 8.82
N ASP A 56 -1.05 5.79 10.14
CA ASP A 56 -1.48 6.88 11.01
C ASP A 56 -0.52 8.08 10.93
N TYR A 57 0.78 7.82 10.97
CA TYR A 57 1.81 8.87 10.89
C TYR A 57 1.77 9.66 9.58
N TYR A 58 1.69 8.95 8.42
CA TYR A 58 1.66 9.63 7.12
C TYR A 58 0.31 10.27 6.82
N ARG A 59 -0.80 9.69 7.28
CA ARG A 59 -2.11 10.33 7.22
C ARG A 59 -2.12 11.69 7.95
N ASP A 60 -1.53 11.76 9.14
CA ASP A 60 -1.48 12.99 9.93
C ASP A 60 -0.61 14.09 9.26
N LYS A 61 0.28 13.68 8.36
CA LYS A 61 1.09 14.57 7.50
C LYS A 61 0.44 14.89 6.16
N HIS A 62 -0.71 14.31 5.83
CA HIS A 62 -1.34 14.35 4.51
C HIS A 62 -0.44 13.79 3.40
N GLU A 63 0.34 12.78 3.72
CA GLU A 63 1.23 12.05 2.84
C GLU A 63 0.77 10.60 2.69
N ASP A 64 1.09 9.95 1.57
CA ASP A 64 0.67 8.59 1.26
C ASP A 64 1.76 7.58 1.62
N VAL A 65 1.33 6.38 2.03
CA VAL A 65 2.23 5.26 2.27
C VAL A 65 1.69 3.95 1.71
N ASP A 66 2.53 3.23 0.98
CA ASP A 66 2.30 1.85 0.55
C ASP A 66 3.03 0.90 1.48
N VAL A 67 2.30 0.00 2.12
CA VAL A 67 2.87 -1.03 2.99
C VAL A 67 2.60 -2.40 2.38
N GLU A 68 3.62 -3.22 2.21
CA GLU A 68 3.46 -4.63 1.85
C GLU A 68 4.02 -5.53 2.95
N ILE A 69 3.20 -6.45 3.47
CA ILE A 69 3.61 -7.46 4.45
C ILE A 69 3.83 -8.77 3.72
N VAL A 70 5.06 -9.26 3.70
CA VAL A 70 5.46 -10.50 3.00
C VAL A 70 5.69 -11.60 4.02
N ALA A 71 4.85 -12.64 3.97
CA ALA A 71 4.93 -13.79 4.87
C ALA A 71 5.47 -15.04 4.15
N TYR A 72 6.50 -15.65 4.70
CA TYR A 72 7.12 -16.89 4.18
C TYR A 72 7.72 -17.72 5.32
N GLY A 73 8.22 -18.92 5.00
CA GLY A 73 8.69 -19.85 6.02
C GLY A 73 7.60 -20.09 7.09
N PRO A 74 7.97 -20.26 8.37
CA PRO A 74 6.99 -20.39 9.46
C PRO A 74 6.02 -19.22 9.57
N GLY A 75 6.41 -18.01 9.13
CA GLY A 75 5.56 -16.82 9.14
C GLY A 75 4.33 -16.92 8.22
N LEU A 76 4.30 -17.87 7.26
CA LEU A 76 3.13 -18.08 6.41
C LEU A 76 1.86 -18.41 7.21
N HIS A 77 1.98 -18.93 8.43
CA HIS A 77 0.84 -19.14 9.34
C HIS A 77 0.04 -17.87 9.58
N MET A 78 0.64 -16.68 9.49
CA MET A 78 -0.06 -15.39 9.55
C MET A 78 -1.18 -15.27 8.51
N LEU A 79 -0.98 -15.85 7.32
CA LEU A 79 -1.88 -15.70 6.16
C LEU A 79 -2.67 -16.98 5.83
N ARG A 80 -2.53 -18.03 6.60
CA ARG A 80 -3.32 -19.27 6.44
C ARG A 80 -4.72 -19.07 7.01
N ASP A 81 -5.72 -19.58 6.31
CA ASP A 81 -7.11 -19.51 6.78
C ASP A 81 -7.38 -20.38 8.01
N ASP A 82 -6.70 -21.52 8.12
CA ASP A 82 -6.88 -22.49 9.21
C ASP A 82 -6.15 -22.10 10.49
N THR A 83 -4.99 -21.44 10.42
CA THR A 83 -4.08 -21.28 11.57
C THR A 83 -3.75 -19.83 11.94
N SER A 84 -4.14 -18.85 11.15
CA SER A 84 -3.81 -17.45 11.45
C SER A 84 -4.47 -16.95 12.73
N PRO A 85 -3.69 -16.45 13.72
CA PRO A 85 -4.23 -15.88 14.95
C PRO A 85 -4.66 -14.42 14.78
N VAL A 86 -4.41 -13.81 13.61
CA VAL A 86 -4.55 -12.35 13.40
C VAL A 86 -5.46 -11.98 12.22
N LYS A 87 -6.34 -12.90 11.78
CA LYS A 87 -7.20 -12.72 10.59
C LYS A 87 -8.05 -11.44 10.64
N ASP A 88 -8.64 -11.14 11.78
CA ASP A 88 -9.53 -9.97 11.90
C ASP A 88 -8.75 -8.67 11.75
N ARG A 89 -7.56 -8.59 12.34
CA ARG A 89 -6.66 -7.44 12.19
C ARG A 89 -6.18 -7.26 10.74
N ILE A 90 -5.88 -8.37 10.05
CA ILE A 90 -5.53 -8.34 8.62
C ILE A 90 -6.70 -7.78 7.81
N ARG A 91 -7.93 -8.23 8.07
CA ARG A 91 -9.13 -7.73 7.38
C ARG A 91 -9.32 -6.23 7.57
N GLU A 92 -9.13 -5.74 8.79
CA GLU A 92 -9.22 -4.31 9.09
C GLU A 92 -8.15 -3.49 8.35
N LEU A 93 -6.89 -3.95 8.34
CA LEU A 93 -5.81 -3.26 7.63
C LEU A 93 -5.97 -3.33 6.10
N ALA A 94 -6.40 -4.47 5.55
CA ALA A 94 -6.64 -4.62 4.13
C ALA A 94 -7.80 -3.76 3.61
N ALA A 95 -8.70 -3.32 4.50
CA ALA A 95 -9.80 -2.41 4.17
C ALA A 95 -9.36 -0.93 4.08
N VAL A 96 -8.10 -0.62 4.38
CA VAL A 96 -7.57 0.73 4.20
C VAL A 96 -7.60 1.09 2.72
N SER A 97 -8.31 2.20 2.43
CA SER A 97 -8.60 2.64 1.08
C SER A 97 -7.55 3.63 0.58
N PHE A 98 -7.53 3.79 -0.76
CA PHE A 98 -6.76 4.81 -1.46
C PHE A 98 -6.78 6.19 -0.71
N PRO A 99 -5.67 6.96 -0.71
CA PRO A 99 -4.46 6.70 -1.51
C PRO A 99 -3.44 5.75 -0.87
N SER A 100 -3.38 5.64 0.44
CA SER A 100 -2.53 4.66 1.13
C SER A 100 -3.10 3.25 1.02
N LYS A 101 -2.24 2.22 1.03
CA LYS A 101 -2.68 0.83 0.95
C LYS A 101 -1.84 -0.11 1.79
N VAL A 102 -2.44 -1.22 2.21
CA VAL A 102 -1.74 -2.36 2.82
C VAL A 102 -2.00 -3.61 1.98
N VAL A 103 -0.92 -4.26 1.54
CA VAL A 103 -0.93 -5.49 0.76
C VAL A 103 -0.33 -6.62 1.58
N PHE A 104 -0.91 -7.82 1.48
CA PHE A 104 -0.39 -9.02 2.11
C PHE A 104 0.04 -10.02 1.03
N SER A 105 1.29 -10.50 1.11
CA SER A 105 1.88 -11.40 0.12
C SER A 105 2.31 -12.72 0.76
N ALA A 106 1.71 -13.81 0.27
CA ALA A 106 1.93 -15.18 0.75
C ALA A 106 2.89 -15.93 -0.17
N CYS A 107 3.99 -16.45 0.35
CA CYS A 107 4.98 -17.20 -0.39
C CYS A 107 4.44 -18.56 -0.87
N ASN A 108 4.35 -18.76 -2.19
CA ASN A 108 3.90 -20.03 -2.77
C ASN A 108 4.86 -21.20 -2.52
N ASN A 109 6.18 -20.95 -2.60
CA ASN A 109 7.17 -22.01 -2.28
C ASN A 109 7.00 -22.54 -0.86
N THR A 110 6.74 -21.65 0.10
CA THR A 110 6.45 -22.05 1.48
C THR A 110 5.14 -22.81 1.56
N LYS A 111 4.09 -22.29 0.92
CA LYS A 111 2.76 -22.96 0.89
C LYS A 111 2.88 -24.37 0.38
N GLN A 112 3.49 -24.60 -0.79
CA GLN A 112 3.69 -25.92 -1.37
C GLN A 112 4.53 -26.84 -0.46
N GLY A 113 5.57 -26.30 0.17
CA GLY A 113 6.39 -27.04 1.12
C GLY A 113 5.60 -27.49 2.36
N MET A 114 4.69 -26.65 2.86
CA MET A 114 3.79 -27.00 3.95
C MET A 114 2.75 -28.05 3.52
N GLU A 115 2.09 -27.86 2.38
CA GLU A 115 1.13 -28.84 1.81
C GLU A 115 1.75 -30.24 1.67
N LYS A 116 2.98 -30.31 1.17
CA LYS A 116 3.71 -31.58 1.05
C LYS A 116 3.98 -32.23 2.40
N ARG A 117 4.30 -31.45 3.44
CA ARG A 117 4.57 -31.99 4.78
C ARG A 117 3.30 -32.39 5.53
N GLU A 118 2.23 -31.61 5.37
CA GLU A 118 0.97 -31.79 6.08
C GLU A 118 0.01 -32.75 5.36
N GLY A 119 0.26 -33.02 4.07
CA GLY A 119 -0.52 -33.99 3.28
C GLY A 119 -1.89 -33.48 2.84
N HIS A 120 -2.15 -32.17 2.94
CA HIS A 120 -3.41 -31.55 2.50
C HIS A 120 -3.20 -30.14 1.92
N PRO A 121 -4.14 -29.65 1.10
CA PRO A 121 -4.10 -28.28 0.58
C PRO A 121 -4.18 -27.25 1.72
N ILE A 122 -3.47 -26.13 1.55
CA ILE A 122 -3.49 -24.98 2.46
C ILE A 122 -4.22 -23.82 1.78
N THR A 123 -5.28 -23.35 2.43
CA THR A 123 -6.01 -22.16 1.98
C THR A 123 -5.37 -20.88 2.56
N ILE A 124 -5.10 -19.94 1.70
CA ILE A 124 -4.65 -18.59 2.08
C ILE A 124 -5.88 -17.68 2.20
N ILE A 125 -5.88 -16.81 3.20
CA ILE A 125 -6.97 -15.86 3.42
C ILE A 125 -7.19 -14.96 2.19
N PRO A 126 -8.43 -14.52 1.90
CA PRO A 126 -8.74 -13.77 0.68
C PRO A 126 -8.09 -12.37 0.60
N GLN A 127 -7.61 -11.83 1.74
CA GLN A 127 -6.91 -10.56 1.80
C GLN A 127 -5.47 -10.63 1.29
N ALA A 128 -4.92 -11.84 1.12
CA ALA A 128 -3.53 -12.02 0.70
C ALA A 128 -3.43 -12.50 -0.75
N THR A 129 -2.41 -12.00 -1.45
CA THR A 129 -2.03 -12.44 -2.79
C THR A 129 -0.91 -13.47 -2.71
N ILE A 130 -0.98 -14.51 -3.50
CA ILE A 130 0.09 -15.51 -3.59
C ILE A 130 1.19 -14.99 -4.53
N VAL A 131 2.44 -14.95 -4.04
CA VAL A 131 3.64 -14.61 -4.80
C VAL A 131 4.54 -15.84 -4.95
N PRO A 132 5.31 -15.98 -6.04
CA PRO A 132 6.12 -17.17 -6.28
C PRO A 132 7.08 -17.52 -5.13
N ALA A 133 7.83 -16.53 -4.64
CA ALA A 133 8.76 -16.67 -3.53
C ALA A 133 8.82 -15.39 -2.68
N GLY A 134 8.66 -15.51 -1.37
CA GLY A 134 8.62 -14.35 -0.47
C GLY A 134 9.90 -13.54 -0.46
N VAL A 135 11.07 -14.22 -0.41
CA VAL A 135 12.37 -13.52 -0.43
C VAL A 135 12.61 -12.78 -1.75
N VAL A 136 12.20 -13.36 -2.89
CA VAL A 136 12.29 -12.68 -4.20
C VAL A 136 11.38 -11.46 -4.22
N ARG A 137 10.15 -11.61 -3.69
CA ARG A 137 9.22 -10.47 -3.60
C ARG A 137 9.79 -9.30 -2.79
N ILE A 138 10.47 -9.58 -1.68
CA ILE A 138 11.14 -8.55 -0.88
C ILE A 138 12.21 -7.83 -1.71
N MET A 139 13.09 -8.58 -2.42
CA MET A 139 14.11 -7.99 -3.27
C MET A 139 13.52 -7.10 -4.37
N GLU A 140 12.47 -7.59 -5.07
CA GLU A 140 11.76 -6.81 -6.09
C GLU A 140 11.17 -5.50 -5.53
N LEU A 141 10.67 -5.53 -4.30
CA LEU A 141 10.13 -4.36 -3.63
C LEU A 141 11.23 -3.37 -3.25
N GLU A 142 12.36 -3.84 -2.73
CA GLU A 142 13.51 -2.97 -2.44
C GLU A 142 14.06 -2.32 -3.72
N GLU A 143 14.14 -3.04 -4.83
CA GLU A 143 14.49 -2.51 -6.15
C GLU A 143 13.49 -1.44 -6.64
N GLN A 144 12.23 -1.52 -6.22
CA GLN A 144 11.18 -0.53 -6.47
C GLN A 144 11.20 0.65 -5.47
N GLY A 145 12.16 0.67 -4.55
CA GLY A 145 12.34 1.74 -3.57
C GLY A 145 11.54 1.57 -2.27
N TYR A 146 11.13 0.35 -1.93
CA TYR A 146 10.57 0.04 -0.62
C TYR A 146 11.67 -0.02 0.43
N SER A 147 11.43 0.57 1.60
CA SER A 147 12.27 0.38 2.78
C SER A 147 11.95 -0.94 3.45
N TYR A 148 12.97 -1.77 3.70
CA TYR A 148 12.79 -3.04 4.37
C TYR A 148 12.73 -2.89 5.89
N VAL A 149 11.76 -3.56 6.52
CA VAL A 149 11.60 -3.65 7.98
C VAL A 149 11.36 -5.09 8.39
N LYS A 150 12.06 -5.54 9.42
CA LYS A 150 11.79 -6.80 10.11
C LYS A 150 11.29 -6.49 11.52
N PRO A 151 10.10 -7.02 11.93
CA PRO A 151 9.58 -6.88 13.29
C PRO A 151 10.42 -7.61 14.33
#